data_f5fce689457ee3186120f9c4a5857a0b
#
_entry.id   f5fce689457ee3186120f9c4a5857a0b
#
_cell.length_a   1.000
_cell.length_b   1.000
_cell.length_c   1.000
_cell.angle_alpha   90.00
_cell.angle_beta   90.00
_cell.angle_gamma   90.00
#
_symmetry.space_group_name_H-M   'P 1'
#
loop_
_entity.id
_entity.type
_entity.pdbx_description
1 polymer ?
#
loop_
_entity_poly.entity_id
_entity_poly.type
_entity_poly.pdbx_seq_one_letter_code
_entity_poly.pdbx_strand_id
1 'polypeptide(L)'
;TNSILSVVLVVAAFIFGPTLFIISNITQTFGAYITNFVPMSFWTDAPSTTEPLTSWQQSWNGWWTVFIWCWVIAFSPFVAGFIARISRGRTLREFVIGVTVIPSLIVMVWIGVLGSAAIYYDDRSGRGISAAVNDNVASGLFAMLESIPVVGSLLLVIATVLVATYYVTSLDAGTYALADFVSAPKRAGAWFRVVLVLSIGAVATILLTLGGSGVVDTVQTGTIIGAFPFSIVILLMIINTIRRLLNRDRSTKELEKAVNNPDPNLVLKVDDEGEMHSVSDGGLQPSGAGLR
;
A
#
# COMPACT_ATOMS: atom_id res chain seq x y z
N THR A 1 -15.96 -7.73 11.11
CA THR A 1 -16.31 -6.78 12.21
C THR A 1 -15.67 -5.43 11.96
N ASN A 2 -14.34 -5.33 11.74
CA ASN A 2 -13.63 -4.04 11.56
C ASN A 2 -14.19 -3.22 10.39
N SER A 3 -14.42 -3.82 9.23
CA SER A 3 -14.98 -3.11 8.08
C SER A 3 -16.36 -2.52 8.36
N ILE A 4 -17.21 -3.21 9.15
CA ILE A 4 -18.51 -2.70 9.54
C ILE A 4 -18.36 -1.49 10.47
N LEU A 5 -17.49 -1.58 11.48
CA LEU A 5 -17.22 -0.46 12.39
C LEU A 5 -16.64 0.75 11.65
N SER A 6 -15.77 0.51 10.66
CA SER A 6 -15.23 1.58 9.81
C SER A 6 -16.32 2.28 9.02
N VAL A 7 -17.20 1.51 8.38
CA VAL A 7 -18.35 2.07 7.64
C VAL A 7 -19.26 2.84 8.56
N VAL A 8 -19.58 2.29 9.75
CA VAL A 8 -20.41 2.98 10.75
C VAL A 8 -19.78 4.30 11.17
N LEU A 9 -18.46 4.32 11.44
CA LEU A 9 -17.74 5.54 11.82
C LEU A 9 -17.83 6.62 10.74
N VAL A 10 -17.53 6.25 9.48
CA VAL A 10 -17.55 7.20 8.35
C VAL A 10 -18.97 7.69 8.08
N VAL A 11 -19.95 6.80 8.05
CA VAL A 11 -21.35 7.15 7.81
C VAL A 11 -21.90 8.04 8.94
N ALA A 12 -21.58 7.74 10.19
CA ALA A 12 -21.98 8.57 11.30
C ALA A 12 -21.29 9.96 11.27
N ALA A 13 -19.98 10.02 10.97
CA ALA A 13 -19.28 11.28 10.79
C ALA A 13 -19.85 12.09 9.62
N PHE A 14 -20.30 11.45 8.56
CA PHE A 14 -20.95 12.09 7.43
C PHE A 14 -22.33 12.65 7.78
N ILE A 15 -23.19 11.86 8.48
CA ILE A 15 -24.57 12.25 8.80
C ILE A 15 -24.62 13.29 9.91
N PHE A 16 -23.86 13.11 10.99
CA PHE A 16 -23.87 14.00 12.16
C PHE A 16 -22.85 15.14 12.05
N GLY A 17 -21.94 15.07 11.08
CA GLY A 17 -21.01 16.12 10.77
C GLY A 17 -21.55 17.16 9.78
N PRO A 18 -20.71 18.04 9.25
CA PRO A 18 -21.10 19.10 8.32
C PRO A 18 -21.28 18.56 6.89
N THR A 19 -22.34 17.78 6.66
CA THR A 19 -22.59 17.02 5.41
C THR A 19 -22.46 17.85 4.14
N LEU A 20 -23.05 19.05 4.10
CA LEU A 20 -22.99 19.93 2.93
C LEU A 20 -21.55 20.40 2.65
N PHE A 21 -20.81 20.73 3.70
CA PHE A 21 -19.40 21.09 3.57
C PHE A 21 -18.57 19.91 3.07
N ILE A 22 -18.79 18.73 3.63
CA ILE A 22 -18.09 17.50 3.23
C ILE A 22 -18.29 17.21 1.74
N ILE A 23 -19.53 17.25 1.23
CA ILE A 23 -19.83 17.01 -0.19
C ILE A 23 -19.17 18.07 -1.07
N SER A 24 -19.31 19.34 -0.71
CA SER A 24 -18.72 20.46 -1.44
C SER A 24 -17.19 20.37 -1.48
N ASN A 25 -16.57 20.09 -0.34
CA ASN A 25 -15.12 20.00 -0.22
C ASN A 25 -14.55 18.79 -0.98
N ILE A 26 -15.19 17.62 -0.91
CA ILE A 26 -14.79 16.45 -1.69
C ILE A 26 -14.85 16.75 -3.18
N THR A 27 -15.94 17.35 -3.65
CA THR A 27 -16.11 17.70 -5.07
C THR A 27 -15.04 18.68 -5.54
N GLN A 28 -14.79 19.73 -4.77
CA GLN A 28 -13.78 20.73 -5.06
C GLN A 28 -12.36 20.15 -5.04
N THR A 29 -12.06 19.34 -4.02
CA THR A 29 -10.76 18.67 -3.87
C THR A 29 -10.48 17.69 -5.01
N PHE A 30 -11.50 16.96 -5.46
CA PHE A 30 -11.37 16.07 -6.61
C PHE A 30 -11.06 16.85 -7.90
N GLY A 31 -11.76 17.96 -8.13
CA GLY A 31 -11.46 18.84 -9.26
C GLY A 31 -10.05 19.43 -9.18
N ALA A 32 -9.65 19.91 -8.02
CA ALA A 32 -8.32 20.44 -7.77
C ALA A 32 -7.23 19.35 -7.97
N TYR A 33 -7.47 18.11 -7.53
CA TYR A 33 -6.57 17.01 -7.72
C TYR A 33 -6.30 16.72 -9.20
N ILE A 34 -7.37 16.64 -10.02
CA ILE A 34 -7.24 16.41 -11.46
C ILE A 34 -6.47 17.55 -12.13
N THR A 35 -6.81 18.80 -11.79
CA THR A 35 -6.19 19.99 -12.40
C THR A 35 -4.71 20.11 -12.03
N ASN A 36 -4.36 19.80 -10.79
CA ASN A 36 -3.00 19.97 -10.27
C ASN A 36 -2.17 18.68 -10.34
N PHE A 37 -2.70 17.59 -10.87
CA PHE A 37 -2.02 16.29 -10.90
C PHE A 37 -0.63 16.39 -11.55
N VAL A 38 -0.52 17.03 -12.71
CA VAL A 38 0.75 17.19 -13.42
C VAL A 38 1.71 18.12 -12.67
N PRO A 39 1.33 19.34 -12.27
CA PRO A 39 2.20 20.19 -11.47
C PRO A 39 2.68 19.54 -10.17
N MET A 40 1.81 18.83 -9.46
CA MET A 40 2.18 18.15 -8.21
C MET A 40 3.13 16.98 -8.44
N SER A 41 3.04 16.30 -9.60
CA SER A 41 3.93 15.19 -9.94
C SER A 41 5.39 15.64 -10.18
N PHE A 42 5.58 16.91 -10.55
CA PHE A 42 6.90 17.52 -10.75
C PHE A 42 7.30 18.46 -9.60
N TRP A 43 6.54 18.45 -8.51
CA TRP A 43 6.87 19.29 -7.36
C TRP A 43 8.19 18.86 -6.74
N THR A 44 9.06 19.85 -6.50
CA THR A 44 10.29 19.67 -5.73
C THR A 44 10.31 20.67 -4.59
N ASP A 45 10.98 20.36 -3.50
CA ASP A 45 11.09 21.28 -2.34
C ASP A 45 12.12 22.39 -2.57
N ALA A 46 12.83 22.38 -3.69
CA ALA A 46 13.89 23.34 -4.01
C ALA A 46 13.48 24.82 -3.94
N PRO A 47 12.26 25.22 -4.40
CA PRO A 47 11.84 26.63 -4.30
C PRO A 47 11.44 27.07 -2.90
N SER A 48 11.13 26.13 -2.01
CA SER A 48 10.58 26.42 -0.67
C SER A 48 11.62 26.47 0.43
N THR A 49 12.88 26.13 0.14
CA THR A 49 13.95 26.04 1.12
C THR A 49 15.09 26.98 0.78
N THR A 50 15.31 28.00 1.61
CA THR A 50 16.50 28.85 1.58
C THR A 50 17.66 28.25 2.38
N GLU A 51 17.34 27.35 3.33
CA GLU A 51 18.29 26.66 4.20
C GLU A 51 18.39 25.19 3.81
N PRO A 52 19.57 24.54 3.93
CA PRO A 52 19.72 23.14 3.69
C PRO A 52 18.86 22.32 4.64
N LEU A 53 18.08 21.37 4.10
CA LEU A 53 17.31 20.44 4.92
C LEU A 53 18.26 19.53 5.71
N THR A 54 18.11 19.51 7.04
CA THR A 54 18.93 18.66 7.91
C THR A 54 18.33 17.27 8.10
N SER A 55 17.04 17.11 7.79
CA SER A 55 16.35 15.83 7.86
C SER A 55 15.24 15.73 6.80
N TRP A 56 14.87 14.52 6.42
CA TRP A 56 13.79 14.26 5.46
C TRP A 56 12.41 14.71 5.97
N GLN A 57 12.22 14.77 7.29
CA GLN A 57 10.97 15.21 7.91
C GLN A 57 10.66 16.69 7.69
N GLN A 58 11.66 17.50 7.32
CA GLN A 58 11.49 18.93 7.09
C GLN A 58 10.94 19.25 5.70
N SER A 59 10.79 18.27 4.83
CA SER A 59 10.34 18.47 3.47
C SER A 59 9.02 17.76 3.17
N TRP A 60 8.22 18.33 2.30
CA TRP A 60 7.01 17.70 1.78
C TRP A 60 7.35 16.37 1.04
N ASN A 61 8.36 16.41 0.16
CA ASN A 61 8.79 15.23 -0.56
C ASN A 61 9.41 14.17 0.35
N GLY A 62 10.04 14.55 1.44
CA GLY A 62 10.53 13.62 2.46
C GLY A 62 9.42 12.77 3.03
N TRP A 63 8.30 13.37 3.41
CA TRP A 63 7.16 12.67 3.95
C TRP A 63 6.39 11.88 2.88
N TRP A 64 5.91 12.58 1.84
CA TRP A 64 4.93 12.04 0.91
C TRP A 64 5.54 11.23 -0.24
N THR A 65 6.79 11.47 -0.56
CA THR A 65 7.49 10.70 -1.60
C THR A 65 8.43 9.69 -0.97
N VAL A 66 9.41 10.15 -0.17
CA VAL A 66 10.46 9.23 0.32
C VAL A 66 9.90 8.26 1.35
N PHE A 67 9.29 8.75 2.45
CA PHE A 67 8.82 7.89 3.53
C PHE A 67 7.67 6.98 3.10
N ILE A 68 6.63 7.52 2.49
CA ILE A 68 5.43 6.73 2.11
C ILE A 68 5.80 5.63 1.10
N TRP A 69 6.58 5.95 0.07
CA TRP A 69 7.01 4.94 -0.90
C TRP A 69 7.92 3.89 -0.27
N CYS A 70 8.88 4.29 0.56
CA CYS A 70 9.75 3.35 1.26
C CYS A 70 8.95 2.45 2.22
N TRP A 71 7.98 3.01 2.94
CA TRP A 71 7.09 2.22 3.81
C TRP A 71 6.30 1.18 3.03
N VAL A 72 5.68 1.56 1.91
CA VAL A 72 4.93 0.63 1.05
C VAL A 72 5.86 -0.45 0.48
N ILE A 73 7.05 -0.08 0.02
CA ILE A 73 8.06 -1.01 -0.51
C ILE A 73 8.50 -2.00 0.58
N ALA A 74 8.83 -1.53 1.77
CA ALA A 74 9.25 -2.38 2.88
C ALA A 74 8.14 -3.36 3.31
N PHE A 75 6.88 -2.93 3.25
CA PHE A 75 5.73 -3.74 3.63
C PHE A 75 5.24 -4.68 2.53
N SER A 76 5.57 -4.41 1.26
CA SER A 76 5.06 -5.13 0.11
C SER A 76 5.34 -6.65 0.10
N PRO A 77 6.50 -7.18 0.56
CA PRO A 77 6.73 -8.62 0.58
C PRO A 77 5.73 -9.37 1.48
N PHE A 78 5.36 -8.76 2.61
CA PHE A 78 4.39 -9.34 3.55
C PHE A 78 2.98 -9.39 2.95
N VAL A 79 2.56 -8.29 2.33
CA VAL A 79 1.24 -8.18 1.70
C VAL A 79 1.15 -9.03 0.44
N ALA A 80 2.21 -9.08 -0.37
CA ALA A 80 2.23 -9.82 -1.64
C ALA A 80 1.94 -11.31 -1.45
N GLY A 81 2.53 -11.96 -0.44
CA GLY A 81 2.28 -13.35 -0.12
C GLY A 81 0.82 -13.65 0.22
N PHE A 82 0.19 -12.76 0.99
CA PHE A 82 -1.23 -12.85 1.34
C PHE A 82 -2.13 -12.64 0.11
N ILE A 83 -1.91 -11.56 -0.64
CA ILE A 83 -2.70 -11.21 -1.81
C ILE A 83 -2.59 -12.31 -2.89
N ALA A 84 -1.40 -12.87 -3.11
CA ALA A 84 -1.21 -13.95 -4.07
C ALA A 84 -2.04 -15.20 -3.71
N ARG A 85 -2.22 -15.51 -2.42
CA ARG A 85 -3.04 -16.65 -1.99
C ARG A 85 -4.52 -16.46 -2.25
N ILE A 86 -5.06 -15.27 -1.99
CA ILE A 86 -6.49 -14.99 -2.18
C ILE A 86 -6.86 -14.73 -3.64
N SER A 87 -5.87 -14.47 -4.49
CA SER A 87 -6.07 -14.17 -5.91
C SER A 87 -5.97 -15.38 -6.83
N ARG A 88 -5.83 -16.59 -6.28
CA ARG A 88 -5.78 -17.81 -7.08
C ARG A 88 -7.02 -17.99 -7.93
N GLY A 89 -6.84 -18.29 -9.23
CA GLY A 89 -7.93 -18.49 -10.19
C GLY A 89 -8.50 -17.19 -10.78
N ARG A 90 -8.00 -16.02 -10.42
CA ARG A 90 -8.41 -14.74 -11.03
C ARG A 90 -7.50 -14.38 -12.20
N THR A 91 -8.06 -13.67 -13.17
CA THR A 91 -7.28 -13.10 -14.26
C THR A 91 -6.36 -11.96 -13.76
N LEU A 92 -5.24 -11.73 -14.43
CA LEU A 92 -4.32 -10.65 -14.08
C LEU A 92 -5.01 -9.28 -14.11
N ARG A 93 -5.93 -9.06 -15.04
CA ARG A 93 -6.70 -7.82 -15.15
C ARG A 93 -7.60 -7.60 -13.92
N GLU A 94 -8.36 -8.62 -13.53
CA GLU A 94 -9.22 -8.56 -12.33
C GLU A 94 -8.38 -8.34 -11.06
N PHE A 95 -7.23 -9.00 -10.99
CA PHE A 95 -6.29 -8.83 -9.89
C PHE A 95 -5.82 -7.38 -9.77
N VAL A 96 -5.28 -6.81 -10.84
CA VAL A 96 -4.74 -5.44 -10.85
C VAL A 96 -5.83 -4.42 -10.51
N ILE A 97 -7.01 -4.53 -11.14
CA ILE A 97 -8.13 -3.62 -10.86
C ILE A 97 -8.58 -3.76 -9.39
N GLY A 98 -8.74 -4.98 -8.90
CA GLY A 98 -9.20 -5.25 -7.54
C GLY A 98 -8.25 -4.73 -6.47
N VAL A 99 -6.95 -4.89 -6.67
CA VAL A 99 -5.94 -4.46 -5.69
C VAL A 99 -5.67 -2.96 -5.75
N THR A 100 -5.83 -2.33 -6.91
CA THR A 100 -5.51 -0.90 -7.08
C THR A 100 -6.74 -0.01 -6.89
N VAL A 101 -7.82 -0.26 -7.63
CA VAL A 101 -8.96 0.67 -7.68
C VAL A 101 -9.80 0.62 -6.41
N ILE A 102 -10.15 -0.58 -5.93
CA ILE A 102 -11.06 -0.71 -4.79
C ILE A 102 -10.47 -0.09 -3.51
N PRO A 103 -9.24 -0.41 -3.09
CA PRO A 103 -8.65 0.22 -1.89
C PRO A 103 -8.49 1.72 -2.05
N SER A 104 -8.09 2.21 -3.23
CA SER A 104 -7.93 3.64 -3.48
C SER A 104 -9.25 4.40 -3.32
N LEU A 105 -10.36 3.89 -3.85
CA LEU A 105 -11.68 4.49 -3.68
C LEU A 105 -12.10 4.51 -2.20
N ILE A 106 -11.88 3.42 -1.46
CA ILE A 106 -12.18 3.35 -0.03
C ILE A 106 -11.40 4.41 0.73
N VAL A 107 -10.10 4.55 0.47
CA VAL A 107 -9.25 5.55 1.12
C VAL A 107 -9.69 6.98 0.75
N MET A 108 -10.04 7.23 -0.52
CA MET A 108 -10.56 8.54 -0.94
C MET A 108 -11.83 8.93 -0.19
N VAL A 109 -12.78 8.01 -0.02
CA VAL A 109 -14.00 8.26 0.75
C VAL A 109 -13.67 8.49 2.22
N TRP A 110 -12.82 7.65 2.80
CA TRP A 110 -12.40 7.75 4.20
C TRP A 110 -11.75 9.11 4.51
N ILE A 111 -10.71 9.45 3.76
CA ILE A 111 -10.00 10.73 3.95
C ILE A 111 -10.88 11.91 3.55
N GLY A 112 -11.67 11.77 2.49
CA GLY A 112 -12.59 12.82 2.04
C GLY A 112 -13.60 13.19 3.11
N VAL A 113 -14.23 12.22 3.73
CA VAL A 113 -15.26 12.49 4.78
C VAL A 113 -14.62 13.00 6.06
N LEU A 114 -13.68 12.25 6.62
CA LEU A 114 -13.08 12.59 7.91
C LEU A 114 -12.19 13.83 7.82
N GLY A 115 -11.39 13.95 6.75
CA GLY A 115 -10.54 15.12 6.53
C GLY A 115 -11.35 16.42 6.31
N SER A 116 -12.45 16.35 5.54
CA SER A 116 -13.34 17.51 5.38
C SER A 116 -14.00 17.90 6.69
N ALA A 117 -14.43 16.93 7.49
CA ALA A 117 -14.99 17.21 8.81
C ALA A 117 -13.94 17.87 9.74
N ALA A 118 -12.70 17.35 9.71
CA ALA A 118 -11.60 17.91 10.48
C ALA A 118 -11.31 19.38 10.10
N ILE A 119 -11.21 19.70 8.82
CA ILE A 119 -11.01 21.07 8.34
C ILE A 119 -12.14 22.00 8.80
N TYR A 120 -13.38 21.55 8.68
CA TYR A 120 -14.54 22.35 9.09
C TYR A 120 -14.55 22.70 10.58
N TYR A 121 -14.27 21.70 11.43
CA TYR A 121 -14.24 21.90 12.87
C TYR A 121 -12.98 22.64 13.34
N ASP A 122 -11.84 22.44 12.66
CA ASP A 122 -10.60 23.14 12.98
C ASP A 122 -10.74 24.65 12.79
N ASP A 123 -11.32 25.08 11.67
CA ASP A 123 -11.57 26.50 11.39
C ASP A 123 -12.49 27.14 12.45
N ARG A 124 -13.50 26.40 12.93
CA ARG A 124 -14.45 26.88 13.94
C ARG A 124 -13.96 26.82 15.38
N SER A 125 -13.03 25.92 15.69
CA SER A 125 -12.43 25.78 17.02
C SER A 125 -11.21 26.67 17.26
N GLY A 126 -10.91 27.57 16.33
CA GLY A 126 -9.72 28.41 16.43
C GLY A 126 -8.42 27.65 16.26
N ARG A 127 -8.43 26.63 15.35
CA ARG A 127 -7.31 25.73 15.02
C ARG A 127 -6.93 24.78 16.17
N GLY A 128 -7.88 24.35 16.96
CA GLY A 128 -7.66 23.42 18.06
C GLY A 128 -7.25 22.02 17.59
N ILE A 129 -7.78 21.54 16.45
CA ILE A 129 -7.42 20.24 15.88
C ILE A 129 -6.01 20.31 15.28
N SER A 130 -5.68 21.39 14.57
CA SER A 130 -4.33 21.61 14.04
C SER A 130 -3.29 21.69 15.15
N ALA A 131 -3.60 22.34 16.28
CA ALA A 131 -2.72 22.38 17.44
C ALA A 131 -2.50 20.98 18.04
N ALA A 132 -3.56 20.18 18.19
CA ALA A 132 -3.47 18.81 18.67
C ALA A 132 -2.63 17.91 17.74
N VAL A 133 -2.78 18.08 16.42
CA VAL A 133 -1.99 17.35 15.42
C VAL A 133 -0.52 17.73 15.46
N ASN A 134 -0.21 19.02 15.64
CA ASN A 134 1.18 19.48 15.75
C ASN A 134 1.87 18.97 17.01
N ASP A 135 1.12 18.79 18.09
CA ASP A 135 1.63 18.19 19.33
C ASP A 135 1.79 16.68 19.18
N ASN A 136 0.77 16.02 18.65
CA ASN A 136 0.77 14.59 18.38
C ASN A 136 -0.16 14.24 17.20
N VAL A 137 0.42 13.81 16.08
CA VAL A 137 -0.35 13.45 14.87
C VAL A 137 -1.44 12.40 15.14
N ALA A 138 -1.20 11.46 16.06
CA ALA A 138 -2.18 10.43 16.41
C ALA A 138 -3.45 10.98 17.09
N SER A 139 -3.39 12.16 17.70
CA SER A 139 -4.54 12.79 18.38
C SER A 139 -5.55 13.43 17.43
N GLY A 140 -5.16 13.68 16.18
CA GLY A 140 -5.99 14.43 15.22
C GLY A 140 -7.37 13.81 14.96
N LEU A 141 -7.43 12.49 14.78
CA LEU A 141 -8.71 11.79 14.61
C LEU A 141 -9.63 11.95 15.83
N PHE A 142 -9.07 11.79 17.01
CA PHE A 142 -9.83 11.87 18.27
C PHE A 142 -10.34 13.30 18.53
N ALA A 143 -9.50 14.31 18.34
CA ALA A 143 -9.87 15.71 18.46
C ALA A 143 -10.99 16.11 17.48
N MET A 144 -10.93 15.61 16.24
CA MET A 144 -11.98 15.82 15.26
C MET A 144 -13.30 15.13 15.66
N LEU A 145 -13.27 13.87 16.10
CA LEU A 145 -14.46 13.15 16.51
C LEU A 145 -15.12 13.77 17.74
N GLU A 146 -14.33 14.25 18.70
CA GLU A 146 -14.82 14.97 19.88
C GLU A 146 -15.57 16.26 19.49
N SER A 147 -15.18 16.90 18.42
CA SER A 147 -15.80 18.12 17.91
C SER A 147 -17.17 17.89 17.27
N ILE A 148 -17.57 16.63 16.98
CA ILE A 148 -18.88 16.32 16.39
C ILE A 148 -19.97 16.39 17.47
N PRO A 149 -21.00 17.24 17.29
CA PRO A 149 -22.06 17.37 18.26
C PRO A 149 -22.84 16.06 18.45
N VAL A 150 -23.39 15.86 19.65
CA VAL A 150 -24.32 14.77 20.02
C VAL A 150 -23.67 13.39 20.05
N VAL A 151 -22.93 13.00 19.01
CA VAL A 151 -22.41 11.62 18.87
C VAL A 151 -20.89 11.51 19.07
N GLY A 152 -20.21 12.62 19.28
CA GLY A 152 -18.73 12.66 19.37
C GLY A 152 -18.16 11.64 20.36
N SER A 153 -18.66 11.60 21.58
CA SER A 153 -18.21 10.64 22.60
C SER A 153 -18.44 9.17 22.21
N LEU A 154 -19.55 8.87 21.54
CA LEU A 154 -19.81 7.53 21.05
C LEU A 154 -18.83 7.16 19.91
N LEU A 155 -18.57 8.10 19.00
CA LEU A 155 -17.63 7.90 17.90
C LEU A 155 -16.20 7.74 18.41
N LEU A 156 -15.81 8.41 19.49
CA LEU A 156 -14.52 8.19 20.17
C LEU A 156 -14.35 6.76 20.66
N VAL A 157 -15.39 6.20 21.30
CA VAL A 157 -15.37 4.81 21.75
C VAL A 157 -15.24 3.86 20.55
N ILE A 158 -16.05 4.08 19.50
CA ILE A 158 -15.99 3.26 18.28
C ILE A 158 -14.61 3.36 17.64
N ALA A 159 -14.04 4.55 17.52
CA ALA A 159 -12.71 4.76 16.94
C ALA A 159 -11.63 4.06 17.77
N THR A 160 -11.68 4.15 19.10
CA THR A 160 -10.72 3.48 19.99
C THR A 160 -10.77 1.96 19.81
N VAL A 161 -11.98 1.37 19.82
CA VAL A 161 -12.15 -0.07 19.55
C VAL A 161 -11.68 -0.44 18.17
N LEU A 162 -11.95 0.41 17.17
CA LEU A 162 -11.55 0.19 15.79
C LEU A 162 -10.01 0.20 15.63
N VAL A 163 -9.34 1.18 16.22
CA VAL A 163 -7.86 1.26 16.21
C VAL A 163 -7.26 0.03 16.88
N ALA A 164 -7.76 -0.36 18.06
CA ALA A 164 -7.29 -1.54 18.77
C ALA A 164 -7.48 -2.82 17.96
N THR A 165 -8.64 -3.01 17.34
CA THR A 165 -8.94 -4.22 16.54
C THR A 165 -8.17 -4.25 15.22
N TYR A 166 -7.95 -3.11 14.58
CA TYR A 166 -7.06 -3.02 13.41
C TYR A 166 -5.61 -3.32 13.76
N TYR A 167 -5.11 -2.81 14.89
CA TYR A 167 -3.77 -3.12 15.36
C TYR A 167 -3.59 -4.62 15.55
N VAL A 168 -4.51 -5.28 16.27
CA VAL A 168 -4.46 -6.73 16.51
C VAL A 168 -4.48 -7.52 15.19
N THR A 169 -5.38 -7.18 14.27
CA THR A 169 -5.50 -7.90 12.99
C THR A 169 -4.30 -7.68 12.09
N SER A 170 -3.70 -6.48 12.09
CA SER A 170 -2.50 -6.17 11.33
C SER A 170 -1.28 -6.89 11.88
N LEU A 171 -1.14 -6.95 13.21
CA LEU A 171 -0.07 -7.66 13.89
C LEU A 171 -0.15 -9.17 13.61
N ASP A 172 -1.36 -9.75 13.66
CA ASP A 172 -1.58 -11.17 13.35
C ASP A 172 -1.19 -11.50 11.90
N ALA A 173 -1.67 -10.70 10.94
CA ALA A 173 -1.36 -10.89 9.53
C ALA A 173 0.15 -10.74 9.24
N GLY A 174 0.79 -9.71 9.80
CA GLY A 174 2.23 -9.47 9.66
C GLY A 174 3.07 -10.59 10.26
N THR A 175 2.68 -11.04 11.46
CA THR A 175 3.38 -12.14 12.15
C THR A 175 3.22 -13.46 11.39
N TYR A 176 2.04 -13.72 10.82
CA TYR A 176 1.81 -14.90 9.99
C TYR A 176 2.71 -14.91 8.77
N ALA A 177 2.81 -13.79 8.06
CA ALA A 177 3.67 -13.66 6.90
C ALA A 177 5.15 -13.81 7.28
N LEU A 178 5.60 -13.15 8.34
CA LEU A 178 6.98 -13.25 8.82
C LEU A 178 7.33 -14.69 9.24
N ALA A 179 6.44 -15.37 9.95
CA ALA A 179 6.63 -16.75 10.37
C ALA A 179 6.76 -17.70 9.16
N ASP A 180 5.97 -17.50 8.12
CA ASP A 180 6.06 -18.28 6.88
C ASP A 180 7.39 -18.04 6.15
N PHE A 181 7.89 -16.82 6.10
CA PHE A 181 9.20 -16.51 5.50
C PHE A 181 10.36 -17.15 6.23
N VAL A 182 10.35 -17.09 7.56
CA VAL A 182 11.45 -17.65 8.39
C VAL A 182 11.42 -19.16 8.43
N SER A 183 10.25 -19.78 8.32
CA SER A 183 10.08 -21.25 8.49
C SER A 183 10.06 -22.04 7.19
N ALA A 184 10.15 -21.37 6.02
CA ALA A 184 10.15 -22.06 4.74
C ALA A 184 11.30 -23.11 4.67
N PRO A 185 11.07 -24.32 4.13
CA PRO A 185 9.86 -24.80 3.45
C PRO A 185 8.79 -25.40 4.39
N LYS A 186 9.02 -25.49 5.68
CA LYS A 186 8.07 -26.03 6.66
C LYS A 186 7.15 -24.91 7.17
N ARG A 187 5.89 -25.24 7.47
CA ARG A 187 4.97 -24.26 8.09
C ARG A 187 5.39 -23.99 9.53
N ALA A 188 5.38 -22.72 9.90
CA ALA A 188 5.63 -22.29 11.27
C ALA A 188 4.63 -22.91 12.26
N GLY A 189 5.11 -23.45 13.35
CA GLY A 189 4.25 -23.93 14.44
C GLY A 189 3.53 -22.75 15.15
N ALA A 190 2.40 -23.04 15.78
CA ALA A 190 1.62 -22.03 16.51
C ALA A 190 2.46 -21.35 17.60
N TRP A 191 3.26 -22.10 18.33
CA TRP A 191 4.14 -21.58 19.37
C TRP A 191 5.16 -20.56 18.85
N PHE A 192 5.76 -20.82 17.71
CA PHE A 192 6.70 -19.90 17.08
C PHE A 192 6.06 -18.55 16.74
N ARG A 193 4.81 -18.55 16.26
CA ARG A 193 4.04 -17.33 16.00
C ARG A 193 3.74 -16.55 17.29
N VAL A 194 3.36 -17.25 18.36
CA VAL A 194 3.14 -16.60 19.67
C VAL A 194 4.41 -15.91 20.16
N VAL A 195 5.56 -16.58 20.07
CA VAL A 195 6.86 -15.97 20.46
C VAL A 195 7.16 -14.75 19.59
N LEU A 196 6.92 -14.81 18.28
CA LEU A 196 7.11 -13.65 17.38
C LEU A 196 6.22 -12.47 17.77
N VAL A 197 4.92 -12.70 17.99
CA VAL A 197 3.98 -11.63 18.39
C VAL A 197 4.43 -10.99 19.71
N LEU A 198 4.77 -11.80 20.70
CA LEU A 198 5.22 -11.30 22.01
C LEU A 198 6.55 -10.52 21.89
N SER A 199 7.48 -10.99 21.05
CA SER A 199 8.74 -10.30 20.81
C SER A 199 8.54 -8.96 20.13
N ILE A 200 7.71 -8.90 19.08
CA ILE A 200 7.39 -7.64 18.37
C ILE A 200 6.68 -6.68 19.33
N GLY A 201 5.68 -7.17 20.07
CA GLY A 201 4.95 -6.37 21.04
C GLY A 201 5.85 -5.82 22.17
N ALA A 202 6.75 -6.66 22.69
CA ALA A 202 7.71 -6.24 23.71
C ALA A 202 8.68 -5.17 23.18
N VAL A 203 9.27 -5.38 22.00
CA VAL A 203 10.15 -4.39 21.36
C VAL A 203 9.40 -3.08 21.12
N ALA A 204 8.19 -3.12 20.57
CA ALA A 204 7.39 -1.92 20.34
C ALA A 204 7.08 -1.18 21.65
N THR A 205 6.70 -1.91 22.71
CA THR A 205 6.42 -1.31 24.01
C THR A 205 7.68 -0.68 24.63
N ILE A 206 8.82 -1.38 24.59
CA ILE A 206 10.09 -0.85 25.09
C ILE A 206 10.49 0.42 24.32
N LEU A 207 10.39 0.39 23.01
CA LEU A 207 10.71 1.53 22.16
C LEU A 207 9.83 2.75 22.51
N LEU A 208 8.51 2.56 22.61
CA LEU A 208 7.57 3.64 22.91
C LEU A 208 7.72 4.20 24.33
N THR A 209 8.04 3.34 25.31
CA THR A 209 8.16 3.78 26.73
C THR A 209 9.49 4.43 27.04
N LEU A 210 10.58 3.95 26.46
CA LEU A 210 11.94 4.44 26.76
C LEU A 210 12.42 5.52 25.79
N GLY A 211 11.90 5.55 24.57
CA GLY A 211 12.47 6.37 23.52
C GLY A 211 11.77 7.70 23.25
N GLY A 212 10.62 7.95 23.86
CA GLY A 212 9.88 9.18 23.64
C GLY A 212 9.49 9.45 22.18
N SER A 213 9.26 10.72 21.82
CA SER A 213 8.86 11.13 20.46
C SER A 213 9.89 10.80 19.36
N GLY A 214 11.17 10.84 19.68
CA GLY A 214 12.25 10.59 18.70
C GLY A 214 12.39 9.14 18.24
N VAL A 215 11.77 8.17 18.93
CA VAL A 215 11.81 6.76 18.51
C VAL A 215 10.99 6.50 17.27
N VAL A 216 9.84 7.14 17.14
CA VAL A 216 9.00 7.01 15.94
C VAL A 216 9.79 7.44 14.71
N ASP A 217 10.47 8.57 14.77
CA ASP A 217 11.33 9.10 13.71
C ASP A 217 12.49 8.15 13.37
N THR A 218 13.09 7.55 14.39
CA THR A 218 14.17 6.57 14.21
C THR A 218 13.67 5.31 13.50
N VAL A 219 12.51 4.77 13.87
CA VAL A 219 11.90 3.60 13.23
C VAL A 219 11.51 3.93 11.78
N GLN A 220 10.98 5.11 11.52
CA GLN A 220 10.64 5.57 10.18
C GLN A 220 11.90 5.68 9.30
N THR A 221 12.98 6.26 9.82
CA THR A 221 14.26 6.33 9.12
C THR A 221 14.84 4.93 8.85
N GLY A 222 14.76 4.03 9.84
CA GLY A 222 15.13 2.63 9.66
C GLY A 222 14.32 1.93 8.56
N THR A 223 13.04 2.26 8.43
CA THR A 223 12.17 1.75 7.36
C THR A 223 12.63 2.23 5.98
N ILE A 224 13.02 3.50 5.86
CA ILE A 224 13.56 4.06 4.60
C ILE A 224 14.83 3.31 4.18
N ILE A 225 15.75 3.11 5.10
CA ILE A 225 17.00 2.39 4.84
C ILE A 225 16.72 0.93 4.45
N GLY A 226 15.83 0.26 5.19
CA GLY A 226 15.44 -1.13 4.95
C GLY A 226 14.71 -1.34 3.62
N ALA A 227 13.97 -0.35 3.13
CA ALA A 227 13.26 -0.43 1.87
C ALA A 227 14.18 -0.44 0.64
N PHE A 228 15.37 0.14 0.74
CA PHE A 228 16.28 0.28 -0.40
C PHE A 228 16.62 -1.06 -1.09
N PRO A 229 17.10 -2.11 -0.40
CA PRO A 229 17.35 -3.40 -1.04
C PRO A 229 16.09 -4.04 -1.63
N PHE A 230 14.94 -3.89 -0.97
CA PHE A 230 13.66 -4.40 -1.50
C PHE A 230 13.23 -3.68 -2.77
N SER A 231 13.52 -2.39 -2.92
CA SER A 231 13.18 -1.64 -4.13
C SER A 231 13.89 -2.21 -5.36
N ILE A 232 15.15 -2.61 -5.22
CA ILE A 232 15.92 -3.26 -6.29
C ILE A 232 15.30 -4.61 -6.67
N VAL A 233 14.96 -5.42 -5.66
CA VAL A 233 14.32 -6.72 -5.89
C VAL A 233 12.96 -6.56 -6.61
N ILE A 234 12.14 -5.63 -6.17
CA ILE A 234 10.83 -5.35 -6.79
C ILE A 234 11.02 -4.90 -8.24
N LEU A 235 11.98 -4.02 -8.52
CA LEU A 235 12.28 -3.58 -9.88
C LEU A 235 12.67 -4.75 -10.79
N LEU A 236 13.53 -5.64 -10.31
CA LEU A 236 13.91 -6.85 -11.04
C LEU A 236 12.72 -7.79 -11.27
N MET A 237 11.84 -7.94 -10.27
CA MET A 237 10.61 -8.72 -10.40
C MET A 237 9.66 -8.12 -11.45
N ILE A 238 9.49 -6.80 -11.48
CA ILE A 238 8.66 -6.10 -12.49
C ILE A 238 9.23 -6.36 -13.88
N ILE A 239 10.54 -6.16 -14.08
CA ILE A 239 11.19 -6.39 -15.37
C ILE A 239 11.00 -7.84 -15.83
N ASN A 240 11.19 -8.82 -14.93
CA ASN A 240 11.03 -10.23 -15.26
C ASN A 240 9.56 -10.56 -15.60
N THR A 241 8.61 -10.01 -14.85
CA THR A 241 7.17 -10.21 -15.11
C THR A 241 6.77 -9.65 -16.48
N ILE A 242 7.24 -8.44 -16.82
CA ILE A 242 6.98 -7.83 -18.13
C ILE A 242 7.59 -8.69 -19.25
N ARG A 243 8.82 -9.15 -19.08
CA ARG A 243 9.47 -10.04 -20.06
C ARG A 243 8.69 -11.33 -20.28
N ARG A 244 8.23 -11.98 -19.20
CA ARG A 244 7.41 -13.21 -19.30
C ARG A 244 6.09 -12.97 -20.00
N LEU A 245 5.40 -11.87 -19.70
CA LEU A 245 4.13 -11.51 -20.35
C LEU A 245 4.32 -11.26 -21.85
N LEU A 246 5.37 -10.53 -22.24
CA LEU A 246 5.69 -10.26 -23.65
C LEU A 246 6.07 -11.53 -24.41
N ASN A 247 6.83 -12.43 -23.79
CA ASN A 247 7.18 -13.71 -24.40
C ASN A 247 5.94 -14.58 -24.61
N ARG A 248 5.05 -14.66 -23.62
CA ARG A 248 3.80 -15.41 -23.74
C ARG A 248 2.90 -14.87 -24.85
N ASP A 249 2.81 -13.56 -25.03
CA ASP A 249 2.04 -12.96 -26.13
C ASP A 249 2.65 -13.31 -27.49
N ARG A 250 3.98 -13.32 -27.60
CA ARG A 250 4.68 -13.75 -28.83
C ARG A 250 4.41 -15.21 -29.15
N SER A 251 4.56 -16.12 -28.16
CA SER A 251 4.30 -17.53 -28.35
C SER A 251 2.85 -17.82 -28.76
N THR A 252 1.88 -17.11 -28.20
CA THR A 252 0.47 -17.23 -28.57
C THR A 252 0.23 -16.78 -30.03
N LYS A 253 0.85 -15.68 -30.46
CA LYS A 253 0.75 -15.18 -31.85
C LYS A 253 1.43 -16.11 -32.86
N GLU A 254 2.54 -16.74 -32.48
CA GLU A 254 3.22 -17.73 -33.32
C GLU A 254 2.36 -18.99 -33.49
N LEU A 255 1.70 -19.44 -32.41
CA LEU A 255 0.73 -20.53 -32.48
C LEU A 255 -0.44 -20.21 -33.39
N GLU A 256 -1.04 -19.03 -33.23
CA GLU A 256 -2.16 -18.61 -34.05
C GLU A 256 -1.78 -18.55 -35.54
N LYS A 257 -0.56 -18.09 -35.85
CA LYS A 257 -0.02 -18.14 -37.21
C LYS A 257 0.18 -19.56 -37.71
N ALA A 258 0.73 -20.47 -36.87
CA ALA A 258 0.93 -21.85 -37.25
C ALA A 258 -0.38 -22.61 -37.46
N VAL A 259 -1.43 -22.29 -36.70
CA VAL A 259 -2.78 -22.87 -36.88
C VAL A 259 -3.44 -22.35 -38.14
N ASN A 260 -3.30 -21.04 -38.44
CA ASN A 260 -3.91 -20.42 -39.59
C ASN A 260 -3.17 -20.68 -40.92
N ASN A 261 -1.89 -21.03 -40.85
CA ASN A 261 -1.08 -21.37 -42.03
C ASN A 261 -0.17 -22.58 -41.67
N PRO A 262 -0.71 -23.81 -41.65
CA PRO A 262 -0.01 -25.00 -41.26
C PRO A 262 1.15 -25.30 -42.22
N ASP A 263 2.37 -25.12 -41.74
CA ASP A 263 3.57 -25.64 -42.41
C ASP A 263 3.69 -27.11 -42.08
N PRO A 264 3.64 -28.02 -43.05
CA PRO A 264 3.74 -29.48 -42.80
C PRO A 264 5.06 -29.91 -42.12
N ASN A 265 6.07 -29.04 -42.15
CA ASN A 265 7.38 -29.33 -41.57
C ASN A 265 7.60 -28.67 -40.20
N LEU A 266 6.61 -27.97 -39.67
CA LEU A 266 6.71 -27.30 -38.37
C LEU A 266 6.28 -28.22 -37.24
N VAL A 267 7.23 -28.68 -36.43
CA VAL A 267 6.96 -29.44 -35.20
C VAL A 267 7.04 -28.49 -34.01
N LEU A 268 5.92 -28.32 -33.31
CA LEU A 268 5.86 -27.55 -32.08
C LEU A 268 6.18 -28.47 -30.88
N LYS A 269 7.19 -28.16 -30.12
CA LYS A 269 7.49 -28.80 -28.84
C LYS A 269 7.29 -27.85 -27.69
N VAL A 270 6.68 -28.36 -26.62
CA VAL A 270 6.53 -27.67 -25.35
C VAL A 270 7.68 -28.12 -24.45
N ASP A 271 8.45 -27.20 -23.90
CA ASP A 271 9.47 -27.52 -22.90
C ASP A 271 8.90 -27.77 -21.51
N ASP A 272 9.74 -28.14 -20.55
CA ASP A 272 9.34 -28.41 -19.16
C ASP A 272 8.85 -27.17 -18.41
N GLU A 273 9.10 -25.97 -18.95
CA GLU A 273 8.60 -24.68 -18.44
C GLU A 273 7.26 -24.28 -19.06
N GLY A 274 6.73 -25.08 -20.01
CA GLY A 274 5.48 -24.82 -20.72
C GLY A 274 5.62 -23.79 -21.85
N GLU A 275 6.85 -23.49 -22.28
CA GLU A 275 7.11 -22.64 -23.44
C GLU A 275 7.16 -23.49 -24.73
N MET A 276 6.54 -22.98 -25.78
CA MET A 276 6.54 -23.66 -27.08
C MET A 276 7.67 -23.15 -27.95
N HIS A 277 8.43 -24.09 -28.51
CA HIS A 277 9.50 -23.84 -29.46
C HIS A 277 9.16 -24.48 -30.79
N SER A 278 9.42 -23.77 -31.90
CA SER A 278 9.35 -24.34 -33.24
C SER A 278 10.63 -25.14 -33.52
N VAL A 279 10.47 -26.39 -33.86
CA VAL A 279 11.59 -27.26 -34.26
C VAL A 279 11.42 -27.56 -35.77
N SER A 280 12.34 -27.05 -36.60
CA SER A 280 12.42 -27.49 -37.99
C SER A 280 13.17 -28.82 -38.05
N ASP A 281 12.85 -29.71 -39.00
CA ASP A 281 13.40 -31.08 -39.15
C ASP A 281 14.92 -31.14 -39.42
N GLY A 282 15.67 -30.09 -39.11
CA GLY A 282 17.12 -29.95 -39.33
C GLY A 282 17.95 -29.70 -38.07
N GLY A 283 17.40 -29.91 -36.87
CA GLY A 283 18.15 -29.70 -35.61
C GLY A 283 17.71 -28.51 -34.82
N LEU A 284 17.72 -28.64 -33.51
CA LEU A 284 17.47 -27.63 -32.52
C LEU A 284 18.33 -26.36 -32.79
N GLN A 285 17.80 -25.38 -33.50
CA GLN A 285 18.37 -24.06 -33.41
C GLN A 285 17.62 -23.31 -32.32
N PRO A 286 18.31 -22.93 -31.21
CA PRO A 286 17.73 -22.00 -30.29
C PRO A 286 17.49 -20.69 -31.06
N SER A 287 16.23 -20.23 -31.07
CA SER A 287 15.89 -18.92 -31.60
C SER A 287 16.82 -17.91 -30.94
N GLY A 288 17.82 -17.47 -31.69
CA GLY A 288 18.90 -16.62 -31.20
C GLY A 288 18.40 -15.27 -30.78
N ALA A 289 18.10 -15.13 -29.51
CA ALA A 289 18.21 -13.85 -28.83
C ALA A 289 19.66 -13.71 -28.36
N GLY A 290 20.54 -13.37 -29.29
CA GLY A 290 21.88 -12.95 -28.95
C GLY A 290 21.84 -11.79 -27.99
N LEU A 291 22.36 -12.01 -26.82
CA LEU A 291 22.87 -10.97 -25.93
C LEU A 291 23.89 -10.13 -26.69
N ARG A 292 23.56 -8.87 -26.91
CA ARG A 292 24.49 -7.74 -26.91
C ARG A 292 23.78 -6.54 -26.31
#